data_a97fe0caa9ac18d64a9ae2bb6013f12d
#
_entry.id   a97fe0caa9ac18d64a9ae2bb6013f12d
#
_cell.length_a   1.000
_cell.length_b   1.000
_cell.length_c   1.000
_cell.angle_alpha   90.00
_cell.angle_beta   90.00
_cell.angle_gamma   90.00
#
_symmetry.space_group_name_H-M   'P 1'
#
loop_
_entity.id
_entity.type
_entity.pdbx_description
1 polymer ?
#
loop_
_entity_poly.entity_id
_entity_poly.type
_entity_poly.pdbx_seq_one_letter_code
_entity_poly.pdbx_strand_id
1 'polypeptide(L)'
;MSAAKIEVAGGALATTEATMLYMVIERFKNAPAIYQRLREKGRMMPDGLEYVSSWIDHDFKVCYQLMQTNDFALFDRWTGNWSDLMEFEVVPVRSSAEASVIIAQENELQD
;
A
#
# COMPACT_ATOMS: atom_id res chain seq x y z
N MET A 1 -11.71 -7.32 1.27
CA MET A 1 -11.05 -7.64 1.31
C MET A 1 -10.51 -8.00 2.25
N SER A 2 -10.46 -8.11 2.60
CA SER A 2 -9.95 -8.39 3.43
C SER A 2 -9.37 -9.31 3.31
N ALA A 3 -9.36 -9.56 2.60
CA ALA A 3 -8.99 -10.38 2.42
C ALA A 3 -8.10 -10.78 2.89
N ALA A 4 -7.87 -10.46 2.99
CA ALA A 4 -6.97 -10.72 3.31
C ALA A 4 -6.91 -11.53 4.23
N LYS A 5 -7.30 -11.61 4.61
CA LYS A 5 -7.20 -12.28 5.45
C LYS A 5 -7.18 -13.32 5.22
N ILE A 6 -7.29 -13.50 4.72
CA ILE A 6 -7.30 -14.29 4.75
C ILE A 6 -6.81 -15.07 4.46
N GLU A 7 -6.74 -15.26 4.15
CA GLU A 7 -6.42 -15.91 4.08
C GLU A 7 -5.84 -16.59 4.20
N VAL A 8 -5.87 -16.78 4.17
CA VAL A 8 -5.31 -17.24 4.54
C VAL A 8 -4.87 -18.17 4.34
N ALA A 9 -4.75 -18.41 3.94
CA ALA A 9 -4.54 -19.24 3.67
C ALA A 9 -3.98 -20.03 4.30
N GLY A 10 -4.03 -20.54 4.41
CA GLY A 10 -3.63 -21.35 4.98
C GLY A 10 -3.42 -21.54 6.01
N GLY A 11 -3.68 -21.35 6.30
CA GLY A 11 -3.66 -21.49 7.17
C GLY A 11 -3.26 -21.27 8.12
N ALA A 12 -3.13 -21.58 8.54
CA ALA A 12 -2.91 -21.41 9.58
C ALA A 12 -2.31 -20.49 9.93
N LEU A 13 -2.17 -20.42 9.76
CA LEU A 13 -1.77 -19.75 10.23
C LEU A 13 -1.96 -18.83 10.45
N ALA A 14 -2.34 -18.93 10.20
CA ALA A 14 -2.64 -18.10 10.30
C ALA A 14 -2.63 -17.37 11.15
N THR A 15 -2.60 -17.46 11.42
CA THR A 15 -2.48 -16.88 12.35
C THR A 15 -1.79 -15.81 12.27
N THR A 16 -0.97 -15.82 11.76
CA THR A 16 -0.30 -14.79 11.65
C THR A 16 -0.88 -13.89 10.82
N GLU A 17 -0.95 -12.73 11.11
CA GLU A 17 -1.41 -11.82 10.28
C GLU A 17 -0.52 -11.63 9.19
N ALA A 18 -0.94 -11.87 8.05
CA ALA A 18 -0.19 -11.60 6.88
C ALA A 18 -0.18 -10.12 6.66
N THR A 19 0.96 -9.54 6.61
CA THR A 19 1.13 -8.16 6.22
C THR A 19 0.97 -8.08 4.72
N MET A 20 0.09 -7.19 4.26
CA MET A 20 -0.15 -7.01 2.84
C MET A 20 0.53 -5.77 2.34
N LEU A 21 0.99 -5.83 1.09
CA LEU A 21 1.59 -4.68 0.41
C LEU A 21 0.54 -3.97 -0.44
N TYR A 22 0.64 -2.66 -0.46
CA TYR A 22 -0.25 -1.81 -1.24
C TYR A 22 0.56 -0.75 -1.95
N MET A 23 0.27 -0.55 -3.24
CA MET A 23 0.82 0.60 -3.94
C MET A 23 -0.21 1.71 -3.85
N VAL A 24 0.18 2.82 -3.24
CA VAL A 24 -0.67 3.99 -3.11
C VAL A 24 -0.25 4.97 -4.20
N ILE A 25 -1.17 5.31 -5.07
CA ILE A 25 -0.91 6.25 -6.16
C ILE A 25 -1.52 7.57 -5.72
N GLU A 26 -0.67 8.59 -5.57
CA GLU A 26 -1.07 9.90 -5.07
C GLU A 26 -0.99 10.89 -6.21
N ARG A 27 -2.13 11.43 -6.63
CA ARG A 27 -2.16 12.44 -7.68
C ARG A 27 -2.22 13.80 -7.02
N PHE A 28 -1.14 14.57 -7.19
CA PHE A 28 -0.92 15.81 -6.47
C PHE A 28 -1.76 16.94 -7.04
N LYS A 29 -2.35 17.73 -6.14
CA LYS A 29 -3.01 18.98 -6.52
C LYS A 29 -2.08 20.17 -6.32
N ASN A 30 -1.16 20.07 -5.36
CA ASN A 30 -0.28 21.19 -5.02
C ASN A 30 0.99 20.62 -4.38
N ALA A 31 2.00 20.33 -5.20
CA ALA A 31 3.22 19.71 -4.72
C ALA A 31 3.95 20.55 -3.66
N PRO A 32 4.14 21.87 -3.85
CA PRO A 32 4.81 22.66 -2.81
C PRO A 32 4.12 22.57 -1.45
N ALA A 33 2.79 22.61 -1.42
CA ALA A 33 2.07 22.53 -0.16
C ALA A 33 2.21 21.15 0.48
N ILE A 34 2.25 20.09 -0.33
CA ILE A 34 2.46 18.73 0.16
C ILE A 34 3.80 18.63 0.86
N TYR A 35 4.86 19.10 0.20
CA TYR A 35 6.20 18.98 0.76
C TYR A 35 6.37 19.86 1.99
N GLN A 36 5.69 21.01 2.04
CA GLN A 36 5.71 21.83 3.22
C GLN A 36 5.07 21.11 4.41
N ARG A 37 3.90 20.52 4.20
CA ARG A 37 3.22 19.78 5.29
C ARG A 37 4.05 18.58 5.73
N LEU A 38 4.70 17.91 4.77
CA LEU A 38 5.54 16.77 5.09
C LEU A 38 6.71 17.18 5.98
N ARG A 39 7.31 18.33 5.69
CA ARG A 39 8.40 18.83 6.54
C ARG A 39 7.93 19.21 7.93
N GLU A 40 6.71 19.75 8.03
CA GLU A 40 6.19 20.23 9.31
C GLU A 40 5.61 19.12 10.17
N LYS A 41 4.98 18.15 9.57
CA LYS A 41 4.20 17.15 10.32
C LYS A 41 4.58 15.71 10.03
N GLY A 42 5.50 15.48 9.10
CA GLY A 42 5.85 14.13 8.69
C GLY A 42 4.71 13.48 7.91
N ARG A 43 4.76 12.18 7.76
CA ARG A 43 3.77 11.46 6.96
C ARG A 43 2.43 11.28 7.67
N MET A 44 2.42 11.42 8.97
CA MET A 44 1.21 11.33 9.80
C MET A 44 0.52 9.97 9.65
N MET A 45 1.32 8.91 9.65
CA MET A 45 0.79 7.56 9.53
C MET A 45 0.34 7.03 10.87
N PRO A 46 -0.83 6.41 10.94
CA PRO A 46 -1.24 5.74 12.17
C PRO A 46 -0.38 4.51 12.41
N ASP A 47 -0.30 4.08 13.67
CA ASP A 47 0.41 2.85 14.01
C ASP A 47 -0.19 1.68 13.23
N GLY A 48 0.66 0.83 12.70
CA GLY A 48 0.23 -0.33 11.95
C GLY A 48 0.19 -0.12 10.46
N LEU A 49 0.33 1.10 9.97
CA LEU A 49 0.46 1.41 8.55
C LEU A 49 1.89 1.87 8.31
N GLU A 50 2.66 1.10 7.53
CA GLU A 50 4.10 1.33 7.40
C GLU A 50 4.48 1.76 6.00
N TYR A 51 5.38 2.73 5.93
CA TYR A 51 5.97 3.20 4.69
C TYR A 51 7.12 2.28 4.31
N VAL A 52 7.17 1.82 3.06
CA VAL A 52 8.27 0.99 2.58
C VAL A 52 9.18 1.80 1.67
N SER A 53 8.63 2.39 0.61
CA SER A 53 9.43 3.15 -0.35
C SER A 53 8.49 3.99 -1.21
N SER A 54 9.05 4.98 -1.92
CA SER A 54 8.21 5.78 -2.81
C SER A 54 9.03 6.34 -3.96
N TRP A 55 8.32 6.67 -5.03
CA TRP A 55 8.88 7.23 -6.25
C TRP A 55 7.95 8.33 -6.74
N ILE A 56 8.51 9.40 -7.26
CA ILE A 56 7.76 10.55 -7.76
C ILE A 56 8.10 10.73 -9.23
N ASP A 57 7.10 11.03 -10.06
CA ASP A 57 7.38 11.30 -11.46
C ASP A 57 8.17 12.62 -11.59
N HIS A 58 8.84 12.80 -12.72
CA HIS A 58 9.73 13.95 -12.90
C HIS A 58 9.00 15.28 -12.86
N ASP A 59 7.70 15.29 -13.14
CA ASP A 59 6.92 16.53 -13.17
C ASP A 59 6.27 16.85 -11.83
N PHE A 60 6.50 16.05 -10.80
CA PHE A 60 5.94 16.24 -9.45
C PHE A 60 4.41 16.23 -9.46
N LYS A 61 3.83 15.32 -10.23
CA LYS A 61 2.38 15.21 -10.31
C LYS A 61 1.85 13.95 -9.64
N VAL A 62 2.63 12.87 -9.64
CA VAL A 62 2.17 11.58 -9.14
C VAL A 62 3.26 10.96 -8.28
N CYS A 63 2.88 10.47 -7.12
CA CYS A 63 3.76 9.69 -6.26
C CYS A 63 3.25 8.26 -6.20
N TYR A 64 4.16 7.31 -6.32
CA TYR A 64 3.89 5.88 -6.17
C TYR A 64 4.52 5.45 -4.86
N GLN A 65 3.69 5.16 -3.86
CA GLN A 65 4.20 4.89 -2.51
C GLN A 65 3.84 3.47 -2.10
N LEU A 66 4.86 2.67 -1.82
CA LEU A 66 4.64 1.30 -1.38
C LEU A 66 4.50 1.29 0.13
N MET A 67 3.41 0.70 0.59
CA MET A 67 3.07 0.65 2.01
C MET A 67 2.65 -0.74 2.40
N GLN A 68 2.72 -1.04 3.68
CA GLN A 68 2.28 -2.34 4.15
C GLN A 68 1.48 -2.21 5.44
N THR A 69 0.49 -3.07 5.58
CA THR A 69 -0.33 -3.13 6.78
C THR A 69 -1.10 -4.45 6.77
N ASN A 70 -1.55 -4.87 7.94
CA ASN A 70 -2.53 -5.95 8.03
C ASN A 70 -3.92 -5.42 8.35
N ASP A 71 -4.12 -4.10 8.27
CA ASP A 71 -5.41 -3.49 8.57
C ASP A 71 -5.71 -2.40 7.54
N PHE A 72 -6.45 -2.76 6.49
CA PHE A 72 -6.75 -1.86 5.39
C PHE A 72 -7.49 -0.60 5.85
N ALA A 73 -8.25 -0.69 6.93
CA ALA A 73 -9.00 0.46 7.42
C ALA A 73 -8.11 1.62 7.83
N LEU A 74 -6.83 1.37 8.12
CA LEU A 74 -5.91 2.43 8.48
C LEU A 74 -5.67 3.41 7.33
N PHE A 75 -5.90 2.99 6.09
CA PHE A 75 -5.76 3.91 4.96
C PHE A 75 -6.76 5.05 5.03
N ASP A 76 -7.99 4.81 5.49
CA ASP A 76 -8.96 5.88 5.62
C ASP A 76 -8.48 6.96 6.58
N ARG A 77 -7.86 6.54 7.68
CA ARG A 77 -7.37 7.51 8.66
C ARG A 77 -6.20 8.31 8.13
N TRP A 78 -5.30 7.64 7.42
CA TRP A 78 -4.12 8.31 6.89
C TRP A 78 -4.48 9.25 5.74
N THR A 79 -5.30 8.80 4.79
CA THR A 79 -5.63 9.62 3.63
C THR A 79 -6.40 10.87 4.02
N GLY A 80 -7.15 10.82 5.13
CA GLY A 80 -7.83 12.01 5.64
C GLY A 80 -6.90 13.15 5.98
N ASN A 81 -5.63 12.87 6.25
CA ASN A 81 -4.64 13.90 6.55
C ASN A 81 -4.13 14.61 5.30
N TRP A 82 -4.40 14.08 4.11
CA TRP A 82 -3.79 14.57 2.88
C TRP A 82 -4.77 14.81 1.74
N SER A 83 -6.05 14.43 1.90
CA SER A 83 -6.98 14.42 0.78
C SER A 83 -7.31 15.80 0.25
N ASP A 84 -7.00 16.85 0.99
CA ASP A 84 -7.16 18.22 0.49
C ASP A 84 -6.10 18.58 -0.55
N LEU A 85 -4.96 17.87 -0.56
CA LEU A 85 -3.83 18.19 -1.42
C LEU A 85 -3.57 17.15 -2.49
N MET A 86 -4.22 15.99 -2.44
CA MET A 86 -3.98 14.94 -3.42
C MET A 86 -5.15 13.97 -3.48
N GLU A 87 -5.22 13.25 -4.59
CA GLU A 87 -6.20 12.17 -4.77
C GLU A 87 -5.47 10.85 -4.65
N PHE A 88 -6.14 9.84 -4.09
CA PHE A 88 -5.53 8.56 -3.78
C PHE A 88 -6.16 7.42 -4.55
N GLU A 89 -5.32 6.49 -4.94
CA GLU A 89 -5.76 5.18 -5.41
C GLU A 89 -4.90 4.15 -4.69
N VAL A 90 -5.52 3.17 -4.03
CA VAL A 90 -4.80 2.16 -3.24
C VAL A 90 -4.97 0.81 -3.91
N VAL A 91 -3.88 0.20 -4.33
CA VAL A 91 -3.89 -1.05 -5.10
C VAL A 91 -3.13 -2.12 -4.32
N PRO A 92 -3.80 -3.23 -3.95
CA PRO A 92 -3.06 -4.33 -3.33
C PRO A 92 -2.10 -4.92 -4.34
N VAL A 93 -0.87 -5.18 -3.91
CA VAL A 93 0.18 -5.69 -4.80
C VAL A 93 0.95 -6.80 -4.12
N ARG A 94 1.68 -7.56 -4.92
CA ARG A 94 2.64 -8.52 -4.41
C ARG A 94 3.91 -8.42 -5.25
N SER A 95 5.00 -8.97 -4.75
CA SER A 95 6.24 -8.92 -5.52
C SER A 95 6.13 -9.80 -6.75
N SER A 96 6.92 -9.50 -7.77
CA SER A 96 6.98 -10.35 -8.95
C SER A 96 7.50 -11.74 -8.62
N ALA A 97 8.40 -11.83 -7.67
CA ALA A 97 8.90 -13.13 -7.24
C ALA A 97 7.79 -13.99 -6.66
N GLU A 98 6.99 -13.41 -5.79
CA GLU A 98 5.86 -14.12 -5.20
C GLU A 98 4.85 -14.51 -6.28
N ALA A 99 4.54 -13.61 -7.19
CA ALA A 99 3.61 -13.88 -8.28
C ALA A 99 4.10 -15.04 -9.14
N SER A 100 5.38 -15.10 -9.40
CA SER A 100 5.98 -16.16 -10.20
C SER A 100 5.78 -17.53 -9.58
N VAL A 101 5.95 -17.60 -8.26
CA VAL A 101 5.75 -18.86 -7.53
C VAL A 101 4.29 -19.30 -7.60
N ILE A 102 3.37 -18.37 -7.41
CA ILE A 102 1.94 -18.68 -7.44
C ILE A 102 1.52 -19.21 -8.80
N ILE A 103 1.97 -18.56 -9.86
CA ILE A 103 1.63 -18.97 -11.22
C ILE A 103 2.21 -20.33 -11.53
N ALA A 104 3.44 -20.60 -11.10
CA ALA A 104 4.05 -21.92 -11.31
C ALA A 104 3.26 -23.01 -10.60
N GLN A 105 2.80 -22.75 -9.39
CA GLN A 105 1.99 -23.70 -8.63
C GLN A 105 0.67 -23.98 -9.32
N GLU A 106 0.03 -22.96 -9.87
CA GLU A 106 -1.21 -23.14 -10.59
C GLU A 106 -1.02 -24.00 -11.82
N ASN A 107 0.07 -23.79 -12.55
CA ASN A 107 0.37 -24.62 -13.72
C ASN A 107 0.57 -26.07 -13.34
N GLU A 108 1.25 -26.33 -12.25
CA GLU A 108 1.44 -27.69 -11.78
C GLU A 108 0.12 -28.36 -11.44
N LEU A 109 -0.79 -27.63 -10.84
CA LEU A 109 -2.07 -28.19 -10.47
C LEU A 109 -2.95 -28.48 -11.68
N GLN A 110 -2.75 -27.76 -12.77
CA GLN A 110 -3.53 -27.97 -13.99
C GLN A 110 -3.06 -29.17 -14.79
N ASP A 111 -1.88 -29.62 -14.56
CA ASP A 111 -1.37 -30.80 -15.22
C ASP A 111 -1.95 -32.07 -14.63
#